data_b1e2782c0d572a1ba0eceb4a785d5e2a
#
_entry.id   b1e2782c0d572a1ba0eceb4a785d5e2a
#
_cell.length_a   1.000
_cell.length_b   1.000
_cell.length_c   1.000
_cell.angle_alpha   90.00
_cell.angle_beta   90.00
_cell.angle_gamma   90.00
#
_symmetry.space_group_name_H-M   'P 1'
#
loop_
_entity.id
_entity.type
_entity.pdbx_description
1 polymer ?
#
loop_
_entity_poly.entity_id
_entity_poly.type
_entity_poly.pdbx_seq_one_letter_code
_entity_poly.pdbx_strand_id
1 'polypeptide(L)'
;MPHIACGAEVYADSGLSPAGVAWKMMRLIDERMSNGKCGLHLGVNQCLVCCFIDGLLDCCDRLGSMERENLVASCKKLIAGWEKTADKKREKLILKKKILTEKWMKFNNVGKVFCSGIVSLVIFVILFIFFQICFPELMEKSAGLWNFIILVVSAPVAFVIWHFRDENNRQQIENQRKDINLKEFQKLSEWVSGAHLPEIKTIDKTTQKEGLKDKGETDGEFQLIERTTEKTEEYSKKPHAEGFDTFGKREGAVALQISAVYNLLPFFRGDYGESFRMPAFNLLKSAWQAMQQDSLKKWETANLPSKRKAIIEELRLKAESPMGVALTHVLLSLDQKNTQLNLRDFPEMLPNLCLAGINFHLSGVDEKARNWSGLNLSGVDFRGAHLKEVHFEESQLDGVNLQYADLSEAKLQNADLSEAKLQKAYLSMAKLQNANLSKANLQKAYLSMAKLQNADLSRANLQNAKLLFANLQNANLSGANLQNADLLRANLQNAKLLFANLQNADLRICDLFGWEQLEQVNDGGFTGSKITEEDFKDKIYPEWKAETDPEWEALTEGERMTTMQKFHGETGVCIYDKSRNQIIP
;
A
#
# COMPACT_ATOMS: atom_id res chain seq x y z
N MET A 1 7.89 29.21 39.16
CA MET A 1 7.76 30.62 38.77
C MET A 1 9.11 31.13 38.28
N PRO A 2 9.34 31.37 37.05
CA PRO A 2 10.41 32.25 36.59
C PRO A 2 9.81 33.51 36.03
N HIS A 3 10.42 34.60 36.41
CA HIS A 3 10.14 35.98 36.07
C HIS A 3 9.75 36.24 34.64
N ILE A 4 8.60 36.90 34.47
CA ILE A 4 8.23 37.56 33.22
C ILE A 4 8.81 38.98 33.29
N ALA A 5 10.07 39.14 32.91
CA ALA A 5 10.63 40.39 32.49
C ALA A 5 10.22 40.57 31.03
N CYS A 6 9.15 41.31 30.77
CA CYS A 6 8.71 41.60 29.44
C CYS A 6 8.27 43.07 29.39
N GLY A 7 8.96 43.84 28.62
CA GLY A 7 8.43 45.11 28.11
C GLY A 7 9.21 46.39 28.42
N ALA A 8 10.06 46.47 29.42
CA ALA A 8 10.73 47.72 29.79
C ALA A 8 11.85 48.18 28.82
N GLU A 9 12.48 47.24 28.10
CA GLU A 9 13.62 47.56 27.19
C GLU A 9 13.20 48.02 25.77
N VAL A 10 11.93 47.95 25.41
CA VAL A 10 11.50 48.24 24.05
C VAL A 10 11.16 49.72 23.83
N TYR A 11 10.96 50.50 24.90
CA TYR A 11 10.47 51.88 24.81
C TYR A 11 11.54 52.97 24.85
N ALA A 12 12.74 52.67 25.27
CA ALA A 12 13.75 53.70 25.50
C ALA A 12 14.59 54.12 24.26
N ASP A 13 14.64 53.29 23.19
CA ASP A 13 15.69 53.48 22.17
C ASP A 13 15.22 53.37 20.69
N SER A 14 13.94 53.29 20.40
CA SER A 14 13.51 53.20 19.01
C SER A 14 12.57 54.36 18.66
N GLY A 15 13.05 55.30 17.83
CA GLY A 15 12.22 56.33 17.16
C GLY A 15 11.19 55.72 16.19
N LEU A 16 10.48 54.66 16.62
CA LEU A 16 9.46 53.99 15.85
C LEU A 16 8.14 54.75 15.91
N SER A 17 7.54 54.96 14.75
CA SER A 17 6.18 55.52 14.64
C SER A 17 5.16 54.60 15.39
N PRO A 18 4.01 55.11 15.81
CA PRO A 18 2.94 54.33 16.45
C PRO A 18 2.55 53.08 15.66
N ALA A 19 2.63 53.12 14.33
CA ALA A 19 2.41 51.96 13.45
C ALA A 19 3.53 50.90 13.58
N GLY A 20 4.78 51.33 13.81
CA GLY A 20 5.91 50.41 14.02
C GLY A 20 5.84 49.67 15.35
N VAL A 21 5.33 50.31 16.39
CA VAL A 21 5.08 49.68 17.71
C VAL A 21 3.93 48.68 17.62
N ALA A 22 2.85 49.04 16.93
CA ALA A 22 1.74 48.11 16.71
C ALA A 22 2.16 46.88 15.91
N TRP A 23 3.01 47.04 14.89
CA TRP A 23 3.55 45.96 14.10
C TRP A 23 4.46 45.05 14.92
N LYS A 24 5.31 45.61 15.80
CA LYS A 24 6.20 44.85 16.67
C LYS A 24 5.44 44.09 17.76
N MET A 25 4.37 44.63 18.30
CA MET A 25 3.44 43.92 19.20
C MET A 25 2.69 42.80 18.51
N MET A 26 2.18 42.99 17.29
CA MET A 26 1.51 41.96 16.53
C MET A 26 2.47 40.80 16.19
N ARG A 27 3.72 41.08 15.86
CA ARG A 27 4.73 40.09 15.61
C ARG A 27 5.08 39.26 16.87
N LEU A 28 5.18 39.88 18.03
CA LEU A 28 5.39 39.22 19.32
C LEU A 28 4.21 38.29 19.72
N ILE A 29 2.99 38.71 19.39
CA ILE A 29 1.78 37.88 19.59
C ILE A 29 1.81 36.67 18.65
N ASP A 30 2.16 36.86 17.39
CA ASP A 30 2.25 35.81 16.38
C ASP A 30 3.37 34.80 16.70
N GLU A 31 4.55 35.26 17.13
CA GLU A 31 5.66 34.40 17.58
C GLU A 31 5.33 33.60 18.87
N ARG A 32 4.48 34.13 19.75
CA ARG A 32 4.01 33.39 20.94
C ARG A 32 2.90 32.41 20.63
N MET A 33 2.05 32.71 19.67
CA MET A 33 0.99 31.83 19.17
C MET A 33 1.57 30.66 18.37
N SER A 34 2.56 30.92 17.50
CA SER A 34 3.21 29.90 16.70
C SER A 34 4.15 28.97 17.49
N ASN A 35 4.73 29.46 18.60
CA ASN A 35 5.62 28.67 19.47
C ASN A 35 4.90 27.82 20.53
N GLY A 36 3.57 27.75 20.54
CA GLY A 36 2.79 26.90 21.48
C GLY A 36 2.93 27.30 22.95
N LYS A 37 3.55 28.46 23.26
CA LYS A 37 3.78 28.92 24.64
C LYS A 37 2.56 29.59 25.27
N CYS A 38 1.55 29.98 24.49
CA CYS A 38 0.21 30.23 25.00
C CYS A 38 -0.61 28.96 24.77
N GLY A 39 -0.88 28.24 25.85
CA GLY A 39 -1.71 27.03 25.76
C GLY A 39 -3.03 27.37 25.06
N LEU A 40 -3.44 26.54 24.12
CA LEU A 40 -4.63 26.65 23.24
C LEU A 40 -5.97 26.80 24.00
N HIS A 41 -5.95 26.99 25.31
CA HIS A 41 -7.12 27.09 26.19
C HIS A 41 -7.45 28.50 26.73
N LEU A 42 -6.58 29.48 26.50
CA LEU A 42 -6.84 30.88 26.95
C LEU A 42 -7.03 31.76 25.71
N GLY A 43 -8.29 32.04 25.38
CA GLY A 43 -8.62 32.74 24.15
C GLY A 43 -8.00 34.14 24.06
N VAL A 44 -7.84 34.62 22.83
CA VAL A 44 -7.31 35.93 22.40
C VAL A 44 -7.71 37.09 23.30
N ASN A 45 -8.90 37.06 23.91
CA ASN A 45 -9.41 38.08 24.81
C ASN A 45 -8.64 38.15 26.16
N GLN A 46 -8.07 37.06 26.64
CA GLN A 46 -7.30 37.08 27.89
C GLN A 46 -5.87 37.60 27.68
N CYS A 47 -5.30 37.33 26.52
CA CYS A 47 -4.00 37.88 26.13
C CYS A 47 -4.10 39.40 25.88
N LEU A 48 -5.20 39.84 25.25
CA LEU A 48 -5.49 41.27 25.04
C LEU A 48 -5.74 42.00 26.39
N VAL A 49 -6.43 41.39 27.34
CA VAL A 49 -6.68 42.01 28.66
C VAL A 49 -5.38 42.08 29.47
N CYS A 50 -4.52 41.05 29.44
CA CYS A 50 -3.21 41.11 30.11
C CYS A 50 -2.28 42.15 29.47
N CYS A 51 -2.21 42.22 28.15
CA CYS A 51 -1.44 43.25 27.45
C CYS A 51 -2.01 44.67 27.69
N PHE A 52 -3.33 44.77 27.88
CA PHE A 52 -4.02 46.04 28.20
C PHE A 52 -3.70 46.49 29.65
N ILE A 53 -3.68 45.56 30.60
CA ILE A 53 -3.34 45.86 32.01
C ILE A 53 -1.85 46.24 32.13
N ASP A 54 -0.96 45.54 31.45
CA ASP A 54 0.48 45.83 31.44
C ASP A 54 0.76 47.18 30.76
N GLY A 55 0.06 47.52 29.68
CA GLY A 55 0.16 48.83 29.04
C GLY A 55 -0.41 50.00 29.88
N LEU A 56 -1.46 49.75 30.67
CA LEU A 56 -2.00 50.72 31.64
C LEU A 56 -1.04 50.98 32.80
N LEU A 57 -0.37 49.92 33.29
CA LEU A 57 0.62 50.04 34.36
C LEU A 57 1.86 50.81 33.90
N ASP A 58 2.31 50.64 32.67
CA ASP A 58 3.42 51.42 32.08
C ASP A 58 3.07 52.90 31.85
N CYS A 59 1.82 53.20 31.54
CA CYS A 59 1.35 54.61 31.49
C CYS A 59 1.30 55.28 32.87
N CYS A 60 1.09 54.49 33.94
CA CYS A 60 1.01 55.00 35.31
C CYS A 60 2.39 55.33 35.91
N ASP A 61 3.50 54.90 35.30
CA ASP A 61 4.85 55.28 35.75
C ASP A 61 5.17 56.78 35.63
N ARG A 62 4.28 57.54 34.99
CA ARG A 62 4.39 59.00 34.88
C ARG A 62 3.51 59.80 35.85
N LEU A 63 2.75 59.13 36.68
CA LEU A 63 1.88 59.72 37.70
C LEU A 63 2.56 59.66 39.06
N GLY A 64 2.32 60.69 39.93
CA GLY A 64 2.95 60.79 41.25
C GLY A 64 2.66 59.60 42.14
N SER A 65 3.57 59.31 43.09
CA SER A 65 3.61 58.09 43.87
C SER A 65 2.34 57.77 44.68
N MET A 66 1.57 58.76 45.07
CA MET A 66 0.37 58.63 45.92
C MET A 66 -0.88 58.22 45.13
N GLU A 67 -1.00 58.60 43.84
CA GLU A 67 -2.10 58.18 42.96
C GLU A 67 -1.89 56.76 42.42
N ARG A 68 -0.64 56.35 42.28
CA ARG A 68 -0.25 55.04 41.79
C ARG A 68 -0.70 53.92 42.76
N GLU A 69 -0.50 54.08 44.09
CA GLU A 69 -0.93 53.06 45.06
C GLU A 69 -2.45 52.88 45.08
N ASN A 70 -3.21 53.96 44.98
CA ASN A 70 -4.67 53.89 44.95
C ASN A 70 -5.22 53.25 43.68
N LEU A 71 -4.58 53.50 42.55
CA LEU A 71 -4.97 52.89 41.28
C LEU A 71 -4.66 51.41 41.24
N VAL A 72 -3.46 51.01 41.66
CA VAL A 72 -3.04 49.58 41.77
C VAL A 72 -3.92 48.81 42.77
N ALA A 73 -4.30 49.44 43.88
CA ALA A 73 -5.21 48.82 44.86
C ALA A 73 -6.62 48.64 44.30
N SER A 74 -7.13 49.64 43.51
CA SER A 74 -8.44 49.55 42.84
C SER A 74 -8.46 48.51 41.73
N CYS A 75 -7.42 48.43 40.91
CA CYS A 75 -7.28 47.37 39.90
C CYS A 75 -7.17 45.97 40.49
N LYS A 76 -6.39 45.80 41.57
CA LYS A 76 -6.31 44.50 42.27
C LYS A 76 -7.65 44.07 42.89
N LYS A 77 -8.44 45.03 43.40
CA LYS A 77 -9.78 44.77 43.95
C LYS A 77 -10.77 44.35 42.85
N LEU A 78 -10.70 44.96 41.68
CA LEU A 78 -11.49 44.60 40.49
C LEU A 78 -11.13 43.20 39.97
N ILE A 79 -9.83 42.88 39.90
CA ILE A 79 -9.35 41.57 39.46
C ILE A 79 -9.77 40.48 40.46
N ALA A 80 -9.62 40.68 41.73
CA ALA A 80 -10.04 39.74 42.77
C ALA A 80 -11.57 39.55 42.84
N GLY A 81 -12.34 40.60 42.54
CA GLY A 81 -13.80 40.51 42.38
C GLY A 81 -14.20 39.70 41.15
N TRP A 82 -13.42 39.80 40.07
CA TRP A 82 -13.62 39.05 38.83
C TRP A 82 -13.28 37.55 38.96
N GLU A 83 -12.20 37.23 39.64
CA GLU A 83 -11.78 35.82 39.91
C GLU A 83 -12.81 35.08 40.75
N LYS A 84 -13.39 35.69 41.76
CA LYS A 84 -14.44 35.04 42.62
C LYS A 84 -15.76 34.79 41.86
N THR A 85 -16.09 35.60 40.83
CA THR A 85 -17.29 35.39 40.00
C THR A 85 -17.07 34.46 38.82
N ALA A 86 -15.82 34.24 38.42
CA ALA A 86 -15.45 33.40 37.27
C ALA A 86 -15.65 31.91 37.53
N ASP A 87 -15.38 31.43 38.72
CA ASP A 87 -15.41 29.99 39.02
C ASP A 87 -16.83 29.38 38.99
N LYS A 88 -17.86 30.15 39.31
CA LYS A 88 -19.26 29.69 39.32
C LYS A 88 -19.97 29.75 37.96
N LYS A 89 -19.35 30.42 36.97
CA LYS A 89 -19.91 30.59 35.61
C LYS A 89 -19.07 29.94 34.51
N ARG A 90 -17.99 29.28 34.85
CA ARG A 90 -16.99 28.75 33.89
C ARG A 90 -17.59 27.76 32.88
N GLU A 91 -18.38 26.80 33.29
CA GLU A 91 -18.98 25.82 32.39
C GLU A 91 -20.02 26.44 31.42
N LYS A 92 -20.87 27.34 31.94
CA LYS A 92 -21.84 28.04 31.08
C LYS A 92 -21.16 29.01 30.10
N LEU A 93 -20.01 29.57 30.47
CA LEU A 93 -19.22 30.44 29.58
C LEU A 93 -18.52 29.63 28.47
N ILE A 94 -18.00 28.46 28.80
CA ILE A 94 -17.35 27.53 27.82
C ILE A 94 -18.36 27.09 26.76
N LEU A 95 -19.57 26.71 27.18
CA LEU A 95 -20.62 26.31 26.24
C LEU A 95 -21.09 27.48 25.36
N LYS A 96 -21.29 28.68 25.96
CA LYS A 96 -21.59 29.88 25.20
C LYS A 96 -20.48 30.30 24.24
N LYS A 97 -19.20 30.11 24.66
CA LYS A 97 -18.03 30.39 23.82
C LYS A 97 -18.01 29.44 22.60
N LYS A 98 -18.29 28.12 22.80
CA LYS A 98 -18.35 27.16 21.70
C LYS A 98 -19.46 27.52 20.69
N ILE A 99 -20.64 27.90 21.16
CA ILE A 99 -21.76 28.34 20.31
C ILE A 99 -21.42 29.63 19.57
N LEU A 100 -20.74 30.59 20.23
CA LEU A 100 -20.32 31.85 19.61
C LEU A 100 -19.23 31.64 18.56
N THR A 101 -18.26 30.75 18.79
CA THR A 101 -17.23 30.43 17.80
C THR A 101 -17.82 29.69 16.60
N GLU A 102 -18.77 28.80 16.79
CA GLU A 102 -19.47 28.12 15.68
C GLU A 102 -20.33 29.13 14.86
N LYS A 103 -20.99 30.06 15.52
CA LYS A 103 -21.72 31.14 14.83
C LYS A 103 -20.76 32.10 14.11
N TRP A 104 -19.62 32.44 14.72
CA TRP A 104 -18.60 33.27 14.10
C TRP A 104 -18.01 32.66 12.83
N MET A 105 -17.78 31.33 12.84
CA MET A 105 -17.29 30.64 11.66
C MET A 105 -18.29 30.62 10.50
N LYS A 106 -19.58 30.73 10.79
CA LYS A 106 -20.64 30.78 9.76
C LYS A 106 -20.81 32.15 9.10
N PHE A 107 -20.25 33.20 9.68
CA PHE A 107 -20.31 34.52 9.04
C PHE A 107 -19.36 34.60 7.83
N ASN A 108 -19.85 35.19 6.75
CA ASN A 108 -18.97 35.53 5.62
C ASN A 108 -17.98 36.63 6.05
N ASN A 109 -16.98 36.91 5.23
CA ASN A 109 -15.91 37.85 5.57
C ASN A 109 -16.42 39.27 5.87
N VAL A 110 -17.43 39.71 5.14
CA VAL A 110 -18.07 41.01 5.37
C VAL A 110 -18.76 41.04 6.74
N GLY A 111 -19.47 40.00 7.11
CA GLY A 111 -20.10 39.87 8.42
C GLY A 111 -19.09 39.91 9.58
N LYS A 112 -17.91 39.26 9.41
CA LYS A 112 -16.84 39.27 10.41
C LYS A 112 -16.25 40.67 10.61
N VAL A 113 -16.02 41.43 9.53
CA VAL A 113 -15.55 42.82 9.60
C VAL A 113 -16.60 43.70 10.29
N PHE A 114 -17.87 43.54 9.94
CA PHE A 114 -18.98 44.32 10.55
C PHE A 114 -19.10 44.02 12.06
N CYS A 115 -19.07 42.75 12.47
CA CYS A 115 -19.09 42.40 13.89
C CYS A 115 -17.87 42.95 14.65
N SER A 116 -16.68 42.94 14.03
CA SER A 116 -15.46 43.52 14.60
C SER A 116 -15.60 45.03 14.77
N GLY A 117 -16.23 45.74 13.83
CA GLY A 117 -16.56 47.14 13.93
C GLY A 117 -17.48 47.46 15.11
N ILE A 118 -18.53 46.64 15.33
CA ILE A 118 -19.42 46.77 16.50
C ILE A 118 -18.64 46.57 17.80
N VAL A 119 -17.76 45.54 17.88
CA VAL A 119 -16.90 45.31 19.06
C VAL A 119 -16.01 46.51 19.32
N SER A 120 -15.40 47.09 18.29
CA SER A 120 -14.58 48.30 18.40
C SER A 120 -15.38 49.48 18.93
N LEU A 121 -16.63 49.67 18.45
CA LEU A 121 -17.51 50.74 18.93
C LEU A 121 -17.88 50.56 20.41
N VAL A 122 -18.20 49.33 20.83
CA VAL A 122 -18.50 49.01 22.23
C VAL A 122 -17.29 49.28 23.13
N ILE A 123 -16.10 48.89 22.71
CA ILE A 123 -14.85 49.16 23.43
C ILE A 123 -14.64 50.67 23.55
N PHE A 124 -14.85 51.43 22.46
CA PHE A 124 -14.75 52.87 22.46
C PHE A 124 -15.67 53.53 23.51
N VAL A 125 -16.95 53.15 23.51
CA VAL A 125 -17.95 53.71 24.46
C VAL A 125 -17.55 53.38 25.90
N ILE A 126 -17.12 52.16 26.17
CA ILE A 126 -16.69 51.75 27.51
C ILE A 126 -15.46 52.55 27.97
N LEU A 127 -14.45 52.66 27.12
CA LEU A 127 -13.24 53.45 27.42
C LEU A 127 -13.55 54.91 27.61
N PHE A 128 -14.40 55.49 26.75
CA PHE A 128 -14.81 56.88 26.83
C PHE A 128 -15.51 57.18 28.15
N ILE A 129 -16.51 56.37 28.55
CA ILE A 129 -17.23 56.51 29.82
C ILE A 129 -16.28 56.32 31.00
N PHE A 130 -15.39 55.34 30.95
CA PHE A 130 -14.41 55.08 32.02
C PHE A 130 -13.48 56.29 32.23
N PHE A 131 -12.88 56.80 31.17
CA PHE A 131 -11.96 57.94 31.27
C PHE A 131 -12.68 59.22 31.65
N GLN A 132 -13.94 59.43 31.19
CA GLN A 132 -14.75 60.60 31.55
C GLN A 132 -15.09 60.61 33.05
N ILE A 133 -15.33 59.40 33.66
CA ILE A 133 -15.66 59.29 35.08
C ILE A 133 -14.41 59.34 35.95
N CYS A 134 -13.35 58.65 35.57
CA CYS A 134 -12.18 58.44 36.42
C CYS A 134 -11.11 59.57 36.24
N PHE A 135 -11.02 60.19 35.08
CA PHE A 135 -9.93 61.10 34.71
C PHE A 135 -10.39 62.24 33.81
N PRO A 136 -11.32 63.07 34.23
CA PRO A 136 -11.91 64.13 33.37
C PRO A 136 -10.85 65.16 32.91
N GLU A 137 -9.92 65.56 33.74
CA GLU A 137 -8.87 66.53 33.38
C GLU A 137 -7.85 65.98 32.36
N LEU A 138 -7.62 64.67 32.36
CA LEU A 138 -6.71 64.04 31.43
C LEU A 138 -7.30 63.96 30.02
N MET A 139 -8.61 63.85 29.91
CA MET A 139 -9.34 63.86 28.65
C MET A 139 -9.27 65.19 27.91
N GLU A 140 -9.26 66.29 28.64
CA GLU A 140 -9.20 67.66 28.03
C GLU A 140 -7.79 68.05 27.59
N LYS A 141 -6.74 67.59 28.28
CA LYS A 141 -5.36 68.06 28.10
C LYS A 141 -4.40 67.15 27.35
N SER A 142 -4.75 65.94 27.08
CA SER A 142 -3.80 64.93 26.56
C SER A 142 -4.16 64.37 25.17
N ALA A 143 -3.51 64.92 24.13
CA ALA A 143 -3.57 64.33 22.77
C ALA A 143 -3.07 62.88 22.69
N GLY A 144 -2.16 62.51 23.59
CA GLY A 144 -1.62 61.14 23.65
C GLY A 144 -2.67 60.11 24.07
N LEU A 145 -3.59 60.46 24.98
CA LEU A 145 -4.68 59.61 25.42
C LEU A 145 -5.65 59.28 24.27
N TRP A 146 -6.00 60.30 23.46
CA TRP A 146 -6.86 60.11 22.31
C TRP A 146 -6.23 59.20 21.26
N ASN A 147 -4.96 59.35 20.98
CA ASN A 147 -4.23 58.47 20.07
C ASN A 147 -4.21 57.00 20.58
N PHE A 148 -4.05 56.80 21.90
CA PHE A 148 -4.12 55.47 22.52
C PHE A 148 -5.52 54.85 22.40
N ILE A 149 -6.59 55.62 22.68
CA ILE A 149 -7.98 55.14 22.55
C ILE A 149 -8.26 54.73 21.10
N ILE A 150 -7.87 55.56 20.13
CA ILE A 150 -8.04 55.26 18.70
C ILE A 150 -7.30 53.98 18.31
N LEU A 151 -6.07 53.77 18.80
CA LEU A 151 -5.28 52.58 18.53
C LEU A 151 -5.99 51.32 19.06
N VAL A 152 -6.43 51.35 20.32
CA VAL A 152 -7.11 50.20 20.97
C VAL A 152 -8.45 49.89 20.29
N VAL A 153 -9.20 50.91 19.90
CA VAL A 153 -10.50 50.77 19.23
C VAL A 153 -10.34 50.25 17.80
N SER A 154 -9.30 50.66 17.09
CA SER A 154 -9.03 50.18 15.72
C SER A 154 -8.41 48.78 15.65
N ALA A 155 -7.75 48.31 16.72
CA ALA A 155 -7.04 47.04 16.75
C ALA A 155 -7.90 45.82 16.36
N PRO A 156 -9.16 45.65 16.82
CA PRO A 156 -9.97 44.50 16.40
C PRO A 156 -10.28 44.48 14.90
N VAL A 157 -10.54 45.64 14.30
CA VAL A 157 -10.81 45.77 12.86
C VAL A 157 -9.54 45.52 12.06
N ALA A 158 -8.42 46.13 12.47
CA ALA A 158 -7.12 45.92 11.84
C ALA A 158 -6.68 44.45 11.89
N PHE A 159 -6.90 43.75 13.03
CA PHE A 159 -6.61 42.33 13.17
C PHE A 159 -7.44 41.46 12.21
N VAL A 160 -8.73 41.75 12.09
CA VAL A 160 -9.60 40.99 11.18
C VAL A 160 -9.18 41.22 9.72
N ILE A 161 -8.87 42.43 9.31
CA ILE A 161 -8.39 42.74 7.96
C ILE A 161 -7.06 42.04 7.69
N TRP A 162 -6.12 42.11 8.65
CA TRP A 162 -4.83 41.41 8.53
C TRP A 162 -5.01 39.90 8.39
N HIS A 163 -5.85 39.29 9.23
CA HIS A 163 -6.14 37.85 9.18
C HIS A 163 -6.70 37.42 7.82
N PHE A 164 -7.64 38.21 7.25
CA PHE A 164 -8.16 37.90 5.90
C PHE A 164 -7.11 38.03 4.82
N ARG A 165 -6.27 39.06 4.93
CA ARG A 165 -5.18 39.25 3.97
C ARG A 165 -4.18 38.07 4.04
N ASP A 166 -3.84 37.61 5.23
CA ASP A 166 -2.95 36.49 5.43
C ASP A 166 -3.57 35.18 4.91
N GLU A 167 -4.84 34.92 5.22
CA GLU A 167 -5.56 33.78 4.73
C GLU A 167 -5.70 33.78 3.20
N ASN A 168 -6.03 34.90 2.59
CA ASN A 168 -6.08 35.03 1.14
C ASN A 168 -4.70 34.80 0.49
N ASN A 169 -3.63 35.32 1.09
CA ASN A 169 -2.28 35.09 0.60
C ASN A 169 -1.90 33.61 0.69
N ARG A 170 -2.23 32.93 1.79
CA ARG A 170 -2.00 31.49 1.95
C ARG A 170 -2.77 30.69 0.90
N GLN A 171 -4.05 31.01 0.68
CA GLN A 171 -4.87 30.37 -0.36
C GLN A 171 -4.31 30.63 -1.77
N GLN A 172 -3.83 31.83 -2.05
CA GLN A 172 -3.22 32.16 -3.33
C GLN A 172 -1.92 31.37 -3.56
N ILE A 173 -1.06 31.25 -2.53
CA ILE A 173 0.16 30.45 -2.60
C ILE A 173 -0.18 28.98 -2.80
N GLU A 174 -1.19 28.46 -2.10
CA GLU A 174 -1.63 27.07 -2.24
C GLU A 174 -2.19 26.81 -3.64
N ASN A 175 -2.99 27.73 -4.19
CA ASN A 175 -3.50 27.60 -5.55
C ASN A 175 -2.38 27.65 -6.59
N GLN A 176 -1.39 28.54 -6.42
CA GLN A 176 -0.21 28.58 -7.29
C GLN A 176 0.60 27.27 -7.22
N ARG A 177 0.77 26.67 -6.03
CA ARG A 177 1.39 25.35 -5.88
C ARG A 177 0.61 24.28 -6.61
N LYS A 178 -0.72 24.26 -6.47
CA LYS A 178 -1.58 23.30 -7.19
C LYS A 178 -1.44 23.44 -8.70
N ASP A 179 -1.39 24.66 -9.22
CA ASP A 179 -1.22 24.91 -10.66
C ASP A 179 0.15 24.46 -11.17
N ILE A 180 1.22 24.70 -10.41
CA ILE A 180 2.57 24.25 -10.75
C ILE A 180 2.61 22.71 -10.74
N ASN A 181 2.10 22.07 -9.68
CA ASN A 181 2.06 20.63 -9.55
C ASN A 181 1.21 19.99 -10.67
N LEU A 182 0.09 20.62 -11.04
CA LEU A 182 -0.74 20.12 -12.14
C LEU A 182 0.00 20.15 -13.49
N LYS A 183 0.71 21.22 -13.79
CA LYS A 183 1.52 21.34 -15.02
C LYS A 183 2.65 20.31 -15.04
N GLU A 184 3.32 20.13 -13.91
CA GLU A 184 4.37 19.11 -13.78
C GLU A 184 3.80 17.71 -13.97
N PHE A 185 2.68 17.39 -13.31
CA PHE A 185 1.98 16.12 -13.46
C PHE A 185 1.56 15.85 -14.91
N GLN A 186 1.00 16.85 -15.60
CA GLN A 186 0.63 16.73 -17.03
C GLN A 186 1.84 16.39 -17.89
N LYS A 187 2.96 17.07 -17.68
CA LYS A 187 4.21 16.82 -18.41
C LYS A 187 4.75 15.41 -18.14
N LEU A 188 4.73 14.95 -16.89
CA LEU A 188 5.14 13.58 -16.53
C LEU A 188 4.20 12.54 -17.16
N SER A 189 2.90 12.81 -17.18
CA SER A 189 1.89 11.96 -17.81
C SER A 189 2.16 11.76 -19.31
N GLU A 190 2.49 12.83 -20.01
CA GLU A 190 2.85 12.79 -21.43
C GLU A 190 4.11 11.96 -21.67
N TRP A 191 5.11 12.07 -20.80
CA TRP A 191 6.35 11.30 -20.92
C TRP A 191 6.15 9.82 -20.60
N VAL A 192 5.42 9.48 -19.53
CA VAL A 192 5.13 8.08 -19.16
C VAL A 192 4.29 7.40 -20.24
N SER A 193 3.32 8.10 -20.81
CA SER A 193 2.49 7.56 -21.90
C SER A 193 3.24 7.38 -23.24
N GLY A 194 4.47 7.88 -23.33
CA GLY A 194 5.26 7.82 -24.55
C GLY A 194 4.83 8.77 -25.65
N ALA A 195 4.01 9.79 -25.34
CA ALA A 195 3.53 10.75 -26.32
C ALA A 195 4.66 11.49 -27.07
N HIS A 196 5.85 11.55 -26.48
CA HIS A 196 7.05 12.14 -27.07
C HIS A 196 8.00 11.12 -27.71
N LEU A 197 7.65 9.83 -27.70
CA LEU A 197 8.46 8.83 -28.40
C LEU A 197 8.31 8.99 -29.90
N PRO A 198 9.41 8.88 -30.67
CA PRO A 198 9.33 8.83 -32.12
C PRO A 198 8.53 7.60 -32.55
N GLU A 199 7.66 7.75 -33.55
CA GLU A 199 6.98 6.61 -34.16
C GLU A 199 8.03 5.68 -34.79
N ILE A 200 8.03 4.43 -34.39
CA ILE A 200 8.90 3.39 -34.96
C ILE A 200 8.10 2.65 -36.01
N LYS A 201 8.50 2.78 -37.26
CA LYS A 201 8.02 1.90 -38.32
C LYS A 201 8.99 0.74 -38.49
N THR A 202 8.57 -0.46 -38.08
CA THR A 202 9.32 -1.68 -38.37
C THR A 202 9.06 -2.08 -39.81
N ILE A 203 10.06 -1.99 -40.67
CA ILE A 203 9.97 -2.46 -42.06
C ILE A 203 10.68 -3.81 -42.09
N ASP A 204 9.91 -4.89 -42.24
CA ASP A 204 10.48 -6.21 -42.47
C ASP A 204 10.91 -6.29 -43.95
N LYS A 205 12.19 -6.08 -44.23
CA LYS A 205 12.77 -6.33 -45.55
C LYS A 205 13.20 -7.79 -45.61
N THR A 206 12.42 -8.60 -46.31
CA THR A 206 12.81 -9.96 -46.67
C THR A 206 13.59 -9.90 -47.97
N THR A 207 14.90 -9.99 -47.93
CA THR A 207 15.72 -10.07 -49.13
C THR A 207 15.84 -11.55 -49.52
N GLN A 208 15.18 -11.95 -50.61
CA GLN A 208 15.47 -13.24 -51.23
C GLN A 208 16.71 -13.06 -52.11
N LYS A 209 17.81 -13.69 -51.73
CA LYS A 209 18.95 -13.86 -52.65
C LYS A 209 18.67 -15.15 -53.45
N GLU A 210 18.13 -15.01 -54.67
CA GLU A 210 18.18 -16.06 -55.65
C GLU A 210 19.63 -16.16 -56.19
N GLY A 211 20.33 -17.20 -55.74
CA GLY A 211 21.59 -17.56 -56.39
C GLY A 211 21.31 -18.26 -57.70
N LEU A 212 21.54 -17.57 -58.82
CA LEU A 212 21.63 -18.20 -60.13
C LEU A 212 22.76 -19.23 -60.08
N LYS A 213 22.43 -20.53 -60.19
CA LYS A 213 23.39 -21.58 -60.44
C LYS A 213 23.41 -21.89 -61.92
N ASP A 214 24.59 -21.84 -62.48
CA ASP A 214 24.95 -22.33 -63.79
C ASP A 214 24.65 -23.82 -63.93
N LYS A 215 24.16 -24.27 -65.10
CA LYS A 215 23.81 -25.65 -65.40
C LYS A 215 25.04 -26.52 -65.45
N GLY A 216 25.14 -27.48 -64.58
CA GLY A 216 26.10 -28.58 -64.69
C GLY A 216 25.55 -29.78 -63.89
N GLU A 217 25.48 -30.91 -64.56
CA GLU A 217 24.86 -32.19 -64.24
C GLU A 217 25.14 -32.78 -62.86
N THR A 218 24.15 -33.56 -62.39
CA THR A 218 24.17 -34.70 -61.46
C THR A 218 24.24 -34.44 -59.93
N ASP A 219 23.29 -35.13 -59.30
CA ASP A 219 23.14 -35.56 -57.91
C ASP A 219 22.40 -34.63 -56.95
N GLY A 220 21.34 -35.26 -56.38
CA GLY A 220 20.35 -34.63 -55.50
C GLY A 220 20.91 -34.13 -54.18
N GLU A 221 21.12 -32.84 -54.08
CA GLU A 221 21.25 -32.17 -52.82
C GLU A 221 20.12 -31.18 -52.60
N PHE A 222 19.40 -31.34 -51.48
CA PHE A 222 18.42 -30.40 -50.99
C PHE A 222 19.08 -29.03 -50.75
N GLN A 223 18.71 -28.00 -51.48
CA GLN A 223 19.15 -26.63 -51.24
C GLN A 223 18.42 -26.08 -50.00
N LEU A 224 19.16 -25.77 -48.93
CA LEU A 224 18.72 -24.94 -47.81
C LEU A 224 18.56 -23.51 -48.33
N ILE A 225 17.33 -23.02 -48.38
CA ILE A 225 17.06 -21.58 -48.62
C ILE A 225 17.24 -20.90 -47.26
N GLU A 226 18.38 -20.26 -47.05
CA GLU A 226 18.56 -19.38 -45.89
C GLU A 226 17.71 -18.11 -46.09
N ARG A 227 16.62 -18.00 -45.34
CA ARG A 227 15.86 -16.76 -45.24
C ARG A 227 16.49 -15.89 -44.16
N THR A 228 17.31 -14.95 -44.51
CA THR A 228 17.75 -13.88 -43.61
C THR A 228 16.71 -12.78 -43.58
N THR A 229 16.02 -12.61 -42.45
CA THR A 229 15.11 -11.50 -42.20
C THR A 229 15.89 -10.41 -41.47
N GLU A 230 16.29 -9.35 -42.18
CA GLU A 230 16.82 -8.14 -41.55
C GLU A 230 15.66 -7.25 -41.11
N LYS A 231 15.55 -7.01 -39.81
CA LYS A 231 14.64 -6.02 -39.26
C LYS A 231 15.34 -4.68 -39.23
N THR A 232 14.91 -3.76 -40.09
CA THR A 232 15.40 -2.38 -40.04
C THR A 232 14.35 -1.50 -39.38
N GLU A 233 14.69 -0.85 -38.29
CA GLU A 233 13.83 0.12 -37.62
C GLU A 233 14.06 1.50 -38.26
N GLU A 234 13.07 2.05 -38.96
CA GLU A 234 13.09 3.44 -39.45
C GLU A 234 12.31 4.35 -38.49
N TYR A 235 12.94 5.42 -38.02
CA TYR A 235 12.34 6.43 -37.17
C TYR A 235 11.72 7.55 -38.02
N SER A 236 10.42 7.77 -37.91
CA SER A 236 9.79 8.94 -38.53
C SER A 236 10.02 10.19 -37.64
N LYS A 237 10.50 11.28 -38.22
CA LYS A 237 10.62 12.58 -37.53
C LYS A 237 9.24 13.16 -37.30
N LYS A 238 8.86 13.40 -36.02
CA LYS A 238 7.74 14.33 -35.75
C LYS A 238 8.18 15.74 -36.17
N PRO A 239 7.32 16.52 -36.83
CA PRO A 239 7.66 17.85 -37.31
C PRO A 239 7.72 18.83 -36.15
N HIS A 240 8.72 18.89 -35.32
CA HIS A 240 9.07 19.89 -34.30
C HIS A 240 10.03 19.36 -33.22
N ALA A 241 10.73 18.22 -33.42
CA ALA A 241 11.77 17.79 -32.49
C ALA A 241 13.12 18.35 -32.91
N GLU A 242 13.53 19.48 -32.36
CA GLU A 242 14.88 20.00 -32.49
C GLU A 242 15.87 19.17 -31.64
N GLY A 243 16.92 18.68 -32.34
CA GLY A 243 18.27 18.44 -31.85
C GLY A 243 18.48 17.69 -30.52
N PHE A 244 18.41 16.33 -30.54
CA PHE A 244 19.10 15.49 -29.58
C PHE A 244 20.07 14.55 -30.33
N ASP A 245 21.31 14.96 -30.46
CA ASP A 245 22.34 14.23 -31.23
C ASP A 245 23.35 13.43 -30.39
N THR A 246 23.16 13.28 -29.05
CA THR A 246 24.18 12.67 -28.17
C THR A 246 23.85 11.30 -27.59
N PHE A 247 22.62 10.86 -27.66
CA PHE A 247 22.19 9.47 -27.38
C PHE A 247 21.28 9.01 -28.50
N GLY A 248 21.30 7.72 -28.83
CA GLY A 248 20.31 7.19 -29.78
C GLY A 248 18.91 7.67 -29.34
N LYS A 249 18.15 8.27 -30.25
CA LYS A 249 16.84 8.92 -29.95
C LYS A 249 15.92 8.01 -29.12
N ARG A 250 16.01 6.69 -29.33
CA ARG A 250 15.26 5.68 -28.58
C ARG A 250 15.75 5.56 -27.14
N GLU A 251 17.06 5.51 -26.90
CA GLU A 251 17.63 5.36 -25.56
C GLU A 251 17.36 6.59 -24.69
N GLY A 252 17.50 7.79 -25.30
CA GLY A 252 17.17 9.04 -24.63
C GLY A 252 15.70 9.14 -24.24
N ALA A 253 14.80 8.70 -25.14
CA ALA A 253 13.36 8.70 -24.88
C ALA A 253 12.97 7.70 -23.75
N VAL A 254 13.58 6.51 -23.74
CA VAL A 254 13.39 5.53 -22.65
C VAL A 254 13.93 6.07 -21.33
N ALA A 255 15.10 6.73 -21.33
CA ALA A 255 15.65 7.33 -20.12
C ALA A 255 14.74 8.43 -19.55
N LEU A 256 14.12 9.26 -20.40
CA LEU A 256 13.14 10.26 -19.99
C LEU A 256 11.88 9.62 -19.41
N GLN A 257 11.39 8.53 -19.99
CA GLN A 257 10.24 7.79 -19.43
C GLN A 257 10.56 7.22 -18.05
N ILE A 258 11.73 6.62 -17.87
CA ILE A 258 12.18 6.07 -16.57
C ILE A 258 12.27 7.19 -15.54
N SER A 259 12.86 8.34 -15.91
CA SER A 259 12.93 9.51 -15.03
C SER A 259 11.54 10.02 -14.67
N ALA A 260 10.60 10.06 -15.62
CA ALA A 260 9.23 10.48 -15.37
C ALA A 260 8.51 9.53 -14.39
N VAL A 261 8.74 8.21 -14.49
CA VAL A 261 8.18 7.22 -13.55
C VAL A 261 8.66 7.49 -12.13
N TYR A 262 9.96 7.72 -11.91
CA TYR A 262 10.48 8.05 -10.57
C TYR A 262 9.93 9.38 -10.06
N ASN A 263 9.77 10.39 -10.92
CA ASN A 263 9.20 11.68 -10.56
C ASN A 263 7.68 11.63 -10.27
N LEU A 264 6.98 10.53 -10.59
CA LEU A 264 5.61 10.32 -10.14
C LEU A 264 5.51 9.91 -8.66
N LEU A 265 6.60 9.49 -8.03
CA LEU A 265 6.59 9.01 -6.63
C LEU A 265 6.02 10.04 -5.63
N PRO A 266 6.39 11.34 -5.65
CA PRO A 266 5.80 12.33 -4.75
C PRO A 266 4.28 12.51 -4.96
N PHE A 267 3.81 12.42 -6.20
CA PHE A 267 2.38 12.46 -6.52
C PHE A 267 1.65 11.23 -6.01
N PHE A 268 2.25 10.05 -6.19
CA PHE A 268 1.70 8.77 -5.72
C PHE A 268 1.64 8.68 -4.18
N ARG A 269 2.64 9.24 -3.48
CA ARG A 269 2.67 9.36 -2.01
C ARG A 269 1.70 10.41 -1.47
N GLY A 270 1.27 11.37 -2.28
CA GLY A 270 0.45 12.49 -1.87
C GLY A 270 1.23 13.71 -1.34
N ASP A 271 2.55 13.78 -1.57
CA ASP A 271 3.40 14.90 -1.14
C ASP A 271 2.92 16.24 -1.75
N TYR A 272 2.34 16.18 -2.94
CA TYR A 272 1.79 17.33 -3.68
C TYR A 272 0.26 17.46 -3.58
N GLY A 273 -0.39 16.65 -2.75
CA GLY A 273 -1.83 16.68 -2.46
C GLY A 273 -2.56 15.39 -2.84
N GLU A 274 -3.60 15.07 -2.08
CA GLU A 274 -4.40 13.84 -2.24
C GLU A 274 -5.03 13.70 -3.62
N SER A 275 -5.39 14.82 -4.27
CA SER A 275 -6.04 14.81 -5.59
C SER A 275 -5.18 14.19 -6.71
N PHE A 276 -3.85 14.16 -6.53
CA PHE A 276 -2.93 13.61 -7.53
C PHE A 276 -2.63 12.12 -7.34
N ARG A 277 -2.90 11.55 -6.16
CA ARG A 277 -2.53 10.16 -5.84
C ARG A 277 -3.19 9.15 -6.77
N MET A 278 -4.51 9.26 -6.95
CA MET A 278 -5.25 8.35 -7.83
C MET A 278 -4.85 8.47 -9.31
N PRO A 279 -4.74 9.67 -9.90
CA PRO A 279 -4.18 9.83 -11.24
C PRO A 279 -2.77 9.25 -11.41
N ALA A 280 -1.86 9.46 -10.44
CA ALA A 280 -0.52 8.88 -10.47
C ALA A 280 -0.54 7.35 -10.45
N PHE A 281 -1.35 6.75 -9.59
CA PHE A 281 -1.53 5.30 -9.55
C PHE A 281 -2.07 4.75 -10.90
N ASN A 282 -3.06 5.40 -11.48
CA ASN A 282 -3.61 4.98 -12.78
C ASN A 282 -2.56 5.03 -13.91
N LEU A 283 -1.67 6.02 -13.91
CA LEU A 283 -0.57 6.08 -14.87
C LEU A 283 0.41 4.93 -14.67
N LEU A 284 0.83 4.65 -13.43
CA LEU A 284 1.74 3.55 -13.10
C LEU A 284 1.15 2.19 -13.48
N LYS A 285 -0.12 1.96 -13.13
CA LYS A 285 -0.89 0.77 -13.50
C LYS A 285 -0.94 0.59 -15.02
N SER A 286 -1.29 1.65 -15.75
CA SER A 286 -1.41 1.62 -17.20
C SER A 286 -0.06 1.38 -17.87
N ALA A 287 1.02 1.99 -17.36
CA ALA A 287 2.38 1.78 -17.88
C ALA A 287 2.83 0.33 -17.67
N TRP A 288 2.58 -0.26 -16.48
CA TRP A 288 2.87 -1.67 -16.23
C TRP A 288 2.11 -2.58 -17.18
N GLN A 289 0.80 -2.36 -17.31
CA GLN A 289 -0.06 -3.15 -18.19
C GLN A 289 0.36 -3.06 -19.65
N ALA A 290 0.68 -1.86 -20.14
CA ALA A 290 1.17 -1.64 -21.50
C ALA A 290 2.49 -2.37 -21.76
N MET A 291 3.43 -2.34 -20.81
CA MET A 291 4.70 -3.05 -20.91
C MET A 291 4.51 -4.57 -21.07
N GLN A 292 3.52 -5.15 -20.38
CA GLN A 292 3.28 -6.60 -20.38
C GLN A 292 2.27 -7.07 -21.44
N GLN A 293 1.56 -6.15 -22.09
CA GLN A 293 0.39 -6.44 -22.92
C GLN A 293 0.65 -7.50 -24.03
N ASP A 294 1.76 -7.38 -24.75
CA ASP A 294 2.06 -8.31 -25.85
C ASP A 294 2.33 -9.73 -25.35
N SER A 295 3.06 -9.85 -24.23
CA SER A 295 3.32 -11.14 -23.61
C SER A 295 2.03 -11.78 -23.07
N LEU A 296 1.14 -10.96 -22.50
CA LEU A 296 -0.17 -11.41 -22.03
C LEU A 296 -1.08 -11.87 -23.17
N LYS A 297 -1.11 -11.17 -24.31
CA LYS A 297 -1.84 -11.60 -25.50
C LYS A 297 -1.29 -12.92 -26.07
N LYS A 298 0.03 -13.09 -26.13
CA LYS A 298 0.67 -14.35 -26.52
C LYS A 298 0.28 -15.50 -25.60
N TRP A 299 0.12 -15.23 -24.30
CA TRP A 299 -0.30 -16.22 -23.30
C TRP A 299 -1.69 -16.79 -23.60
N GLU A 300 -2.65 -15.96 -23.99
CA GLU A 300 -4.03 -16.38 -24.28
C GLU A 300 -4.08 -17.39 -25.44
N THR A 301 -3.18 -17.27 -26.39
CA THR A 301 -3.10 -18.16 -27.56
C THR A 301 -2.14 -19.33 -27.40
N ALA A 302 -1.35 -19.37 -26.29
CA ALA A 302 -0.34 -20.38 -26.06
C ALA A 302 -0.93 -21.67 -25.51
N ASN A 303 -1.04 -22.70 -26.34
CA ASN A 303 -1.56 -24.03 -25.95
C ASN A 303 -0.47 -25.00 -25.44
N LEU A 304 0.79 -24.77 -25.80
CA LEU A 304 1.90 -25.65 -25.44
C LEU A 304 2.58 -25.19 -24.13
N PRO A 305 2.89 -26.12 -23.18
CA PRO A 305 3.57 -25.80 -21.95
C PRO A 305 4.94 -25.11 -22.12
N SER A 306 5.69 -25.47 -23.17
CA SER A 306 6.96 -24.84 -23.53
C SER A 306 6.79 -23.37 -23.94
N LYS A 307 5.78 -23.07 -24.76
CA LYS A 307 5.44 -21.69 -25.15
C LYS A 307 5.03 -20.85 -23.93
N ARG A 308 4.21 -21.40 -23.03
CA ARG A 308 3.82 -20.72 -21.79
C ARG A 308 5.03 -20.42 -20.90
N LYS A 309 5.97 -21.36 -20.78
CA LYS A 309 7.21 -21.13 -20.02
C LYS A 309 8.02 -19.98 -20.64
N ALA A 310 8.18 -19.95 -21.96
CA ALA A 310 8.91 -18.87 -22.65
C ALA A 310 8.24 -17.50 -22.43
N ILE A 311 6.91 -17.43 -22.42
CA ILE A 311 6.18 -16.20 -22.15
C ILE A 311 6.37 -15.75 -20.70
N ILE A 312 6.43 -16.65 -19.73
CA ILE A 312 6.74 -16.31 -18.34
C ILE A 312 8.13 -15.68 -18.22
N GLU A 313 9.13 -16.24 -18.91
CA GLU A 313 10.47 -15.63 -18.94
C GLU A 313 10.44 -14.26 -19.62
N GLU A 314 9.66 -14.07 -20.69
CA GLU A 314 9.47 -12.75 -21.33
C GLU A 314 8.83 -11.74 -20.36
N LEU A 315 7.81 -12.13 -19.56
CA LEU A 315 7.18 -11.29 -18.54
C LEU A 315 8.19 -10.86 -17.46
N ARG A 316 9.04 -11.79 -17.00
CA ARG A 316 10.08 -11.52 -16.01
C ARG A 316 11.16 -10.58 -16.55
N LEU A 317 11.67 -10.86 -17.74
CA LEU A 317 12.68 -10.01 -18.39
C LEU A 317 12.17 -8.56 -18.59
N LYS A 318 10.90 -8.38 -18.95
CA LYS A 318 10.29 -7.05 -19.03
C LYS A 318 10.19 -6.39 -17.67
N ALA A 319 9.82 -7.11 -16.61
CA ALA A 319 9.78 -6.59 -15.26
C ALA A 319 11.17 -6.22 -14.71
N GLU A 320 12.22 -6.91 -15.17
CA GLU A 320 13.63 -6.62 -14.85
C GLU A 320 14.28 -5.60 -15.78
N SER A 321 13.59 -5.18 -16.84
CA SER A 321 14.05 -4.07 -17.67
C SER A 321 14.13 -2.77 -16.87
N PRO A 322 14.94 -1.77 -17.28
CA PRO A 322 15.05 -0.50 -16.55
C PRO A 322 13.71 0.18 -16.30
N MET A 323 12.76 0.08 -17.23
CA MET A 323 11.38 0.56 -17.06
C MET A 323 10.61 -0.25 -16.01
N GLY A 324 10.68 -1.58 -16.07
CA GLY A 324 10.02 -2.47 -15.12
C GLY A 324 10.55 -2.29 -13.70
N VAL A 325 11.87 -2.09 -13.55
CA VAL A 325 12.53 -1.78 -12.27
C VAL A 325 12.01 -0.45 -11.71
N ALA A 326 11.95 0.60 -12.51
CA ALA A 326 11.44 1.90 -12.08
C ALA A 326 9.96 1.82 -11.63
N LEU A 327 9.13 1.17 -12.43
CA LEU A 327 7.71 0.95 -12.10
C LEU A 327 7.56 0.12 -10.80
N THR A 328 8.37 -0.93 -10.63
CA THR A 328 8.35 -1.75 -9.40
C THR A 328 8.74 -0.93 -8.18
N HIS A 329 9.82 -0.14 -8.24
CA HIS A 329 10.25 0.72 -7.14
C HIS A 329 9.18 1.72 -6.71
N VAL A 330 8.48 2.33 -7.68
CA VAL A 330 7.43 3.31 -7.36
C VAL A 330 6.17 2.62 -6.83
N LEU A 331 5.71 1.54 -7.48
CA LEU A 331 4.53 0.77 -7.04
C LEU A 331 4.73 0.15 -5.66
N LEU A 332 5.91 -0.39 -5.37
CA LEU A 332 6.25 -1.00 -4.08
C LEU A 332 6.85 0.00 -3.08
N SER A 333 6.75 1.30 -3.33
CA SER A 333 7.23 2.32 -2.39
C SER A 333 6.40 2.36 -1.11
N LEU A 334 7.05 2.74 -0.02
CA LEU A 334 6.42 2.94 1.27
C LEU A 334 5.89 4.38 1.43
N ASP A 335 4.99 4.58 2.38
CA ASP A 335 4.48 5.88 2.79
C ASP A 335 5.61 6.82 3.27
N GLN A 336 5.30 8.10 3.48
CA GLN A 336 6.27 9.12 3.95
C GLN A 336 6.96 8.74 5.25
N LYS A 337 6.31 7.91 6.09
CA LYS A 337 6.84 7.45 7.38
C LYS A 337 7.63 6.16 7.27
N ASN A 338 7.75 5.56 6.07
CA ASN A 338 8.33 4.25 5.82
C ASN A 338 7.73 3.13 6.69
N THR A 339 6.42 3.19 6.93
CA THR A 339 5.70 2.25 7.80
C THR A 339 4.93 1.21 7.03
N GLN A 340 4.29 1.60 5.92
CA GLN A 340 3.43 0.72 5.14
C GLN A 340 3.50 1.01 3.64
N LEU A 341 3.04 0.05 2.86
CA LEU A 341 2.98 0.14 1.40
C LEU A 341 1.96 1.20 0.97
N ASN A 342 2.35 2.12 0.07
CA ASN A 342 1.44 3.14 -0.48
C ASN A 342 0.20 2.55 -1.15
N LEU A 343 0.32 1.37 -1.76
CA LEU A 343 -0.81 0.68 -2.40
C LEU A 343 -1.95 0.34 -1.42
N ARG A 344 -1.70 0.28 -0.11
CA ARG A 344 -2.74 0.06 0.91
C ARG A 344 -3.79 1.16 0.94
N ASP A 345 -3.44 2.35 0.49
CA ASP A 345 -4.35 3.50 0.44
C ASP A 345 -5.33 3.43 -0.75
N PHE A 346 -5.21 2.41 -1.62
CA PHE A 346 -6.04 2.20 -2.80
C PHE A 346 -6.75 0.84 -2.81
N PRO A 347 -7.45 0.45 -1.73
CA PRO A 347 -8.02 -0.90 -1.60
C PRO A 347 -9.00 -1.25 -2.72
N GLU A 348 -9.72 -0.28 -3.25
CA GLU A 348 -10.70 -0.46 -4.33
C GLU A 348 -10.06 -0.73 -5.70
N MET A 349 -8.79 -0.39 -5.86
CA MET A 349 -8.05 -0.50 -7.12
C MET A 349 -7.19 -1.75 -7.22
N LEU A 350 -7.01 -2.46 -6.09
CA LEU A 350 -6.20 -3.67 -6.05
C LEU A 350 -6.85 -4.87 -6.75
N PRO A 351 -8.16 -5.13 -6.61
CA PRO A 351 -8.79 -6.24 -7.31
C PRO A 351 -8.57 -6.17 -8.83
N ASN A 352 -8.23 -7.33 -9.42
CA ASN A 352 -7.94 -7.47 -10.85
C ASN A 352 -6.74 -6.64 -11.38
N LEU A 353 -5.88 -6.13 -10.49
CA LEU A 353 -4.65 -5.43 -10.88
C LEU A 353 -3.70 -6.39 -11.62
N CYS A 354 -3.11 -5.94 -12.72
CA CYS A 354 -2.08 -6.70 -13.42
C CYS A 354 -0.69 -6.36 -12.86
N LEU A 355 -0.06 -7.36 -12.22
CA LEU A 355 1.31 -7.32 -11.71
C LEU A 355 2.13 -8.52 -12.21
N ALA A 356 1.79 -9.02 -13.41
CA ALA A 356 2.47 -10.15 -14.01
C ALA A 356 3.98 -9.90 -14.13
N GLY A 357 4.77 -10.86 -13.68
CA GLY A 357 6.24 -10.80 -13.69
C GLY A 357 6.88 -9.92 -12.62
N ILE A 358 6.11 -9.20 -11.79
CA ILE A 358 6.67 -8.29 -10.78
C ILE A 358 7.65 -9.02 -9.85
N ASN A 359 8.72 -8.33 -9.45
CA ASN A 359 9.76 -8.87 -8.58
C ASN A 359 9.86 -8.08 -7.27
N PHE A 360 9.47 -8.69 -6.14
CA PHE A 360 9.53 -8.10 -4.81
C PHE A 360 10.95 -8.14 -4.18
N HIS A 361 11.89 -8.80 -4.84
CA HIS A 361 13.29 -8.95 -4.39
C HIS A 361 14.27 -8.12 -5.20
N LEU A 362 13.79 -7.12 -5.96
CA LEU A 362 14.67 -6.17 -6.63
C LEU A 362 15.49 -5.37 -5.62
N SER A 363 16.73 -5.11 -5.98
CA SER A 363 17.61 -4.21 -5.20
C SER A 363 16.92 -2.84 -5.05
N GLY A 364 16.86 -2.32 -3.83
CA GLY A 364 16.19 -1.05 -3.51
C GLY A 364 14.70 -1.16 -3.14
N VAL A 365 14.08 -2.34 -3.22
CA VAL A 365 12.74 -2.59 -2.64
C VAL A 365 12.89 -2.92 -1.16
N ASP A 366 12.22 -2.15 -0.30
CA ASP A 366 12.24 -2.36 1.15
C ASP A 366 11.53 -3.66 1.52
N GLU A 367 12.03 -4.40 2.52
CA GLU A 367 11.40 -5.64 2.99
C GLU A 367 9.97 -5.42 3.49
N LYS A 368 9.66 -4.24 4.05
CA LYS A 368 8.30 -3.88 4.49
C LYS A 368 7.31 -3.84 3.34
N ALA A 369 7.78 -3.60 2.11
CA ALA A 369 6.93 -3.64 0.91
C ALA A 369 6.42 -5.04 0.58
N ARG A 370 6.98 -6.10 1.21
CA ARG A 370 6.48 -7.47 1.10
C ARG A 370 5.26 -7.74 1.96
N ASN A 371 4.83 -6.79 2.80
CA ASN A 371 3.65 -6.96 3.66
C ASN A 371 2.36 -6.56 2.92
N TRP A 372 1.65 -7.57 2.45
CA TRP A 372 0.36 -7.47 1.76
C TRP A 372 -0.78 -8.12 2.54
N SER A 373 -0.55 -8.41 3.84
CA SER A 373 -1.55 -9.05 4.72
C SER A 373 -2.84 -8.22 4.84
N GLY A 374 -3.96 -8.91 4.87
CA GLY A 374 -5.29 -8.31 5.01
C GLY A 374 -5.79 -7.52 3.79
N LEU A 375 -5.08 -7.52 2.65
CA LEU A 375 -5.52 -6.82 1.44
C LEU A 375 -6.51 -7.64 0.62
N ASN A 376 -7.40 -6.94 -0.07
CA ASN A 376 -8.24 -7.53 -1.11
C ASN A 376 -7.48 -7.54 -2.44
N LEU A 377 -7.06 -8.73 -2.86
CA LEU A 377 -6.28 -9.00 -4.07
C LEU A 377 -7.02 -9.95 -5.02
N SER A 378 -8.36 -10.01 -4.89
CA SER A 378 -9.20 -10.89 -5.71
C SER A 378 -8.96 -10.67 -7.19
N GLY A 379 -8.72 -11.75 -7.93
CA GLY A 379 -8.50 -11.72 -9.37
C GLY A 379 -7.21 -11.04 -9.84
N VAL A 380 -6.31 -10.61 -8.96
CA VAL A 380 -5.01 -10.02 -9.34
C VAL A 380 -4.22 -10.98 -10.22
N ASP A 381 -3.51 -10.44 -11.21
CA ASP A 381 -2.64 -11.21 -12.08
C ASP A 381 -1.18 -11.13 -11.63
N PHE A 382 -0.70 -12.17 -10.97
CA PHE A 382 0.68 -12.36 -10.53
C PHE A 382 1.42 -13.44 -11.33
N ARG A 383 1.00 -13.74 -12.58
CA ARG A 383 1.69 -14.76 -13.39
C ARG A 383 3.19 -14.53 -13.46
N GLY A 384 3.96 -15.55 -13.09
CA GLY A 384 5.42 -15.49 -13.13
C GLY A 384 6.08 -14.54 -12.13
N ALA A 385 5.33 -13.91 -11.23
CA ALA A 385 5.85 -12.97 -10.24
C ALA A 385 6.83 -13.65 -9.25
N HIS A 386 7.80 -12.89 -8.76
CA HIS A 386 8.71 -13.28 -7.68
C HIS A 386 8.17 -12.80 -6.33
N LEU A 387 7.42 -13.67 -5.64
CA LEU A 387 6.71 -13.43 -4.39
C LEU A 387 7.29 -14.24 -3.22
N LYS A 388 8.56 -14.61 -3.31
CA LYS A 388 9.22 -15.35 -2.23
C LYS A 388 9.10 -14.54 -0.91
N GLU A 389 8.81 -15.23 0.20
CA GLU A 389 8.71 -14.63 1.54
C GLU A 389 7.70 -13.46 1.67
N VAL A 390 6.82 -13.24 0.69
CA VAL A 390 5.77 -12.20 0.77
C VAL A 390 4.73 -12.58 1.83
N HIS A 391 4.23 -11.60 2.54
CA HIS A 391 3.23 -11.74 3.58
C HIS A 391 1.84 -11.48 3.00
N PHE A 392 1.04 -12.52 2.91
CA PHE A 392 -0.35 -12.50 2.47
C PHE A 392 -1.30 -13.04 3.54
N GLU A 393 -0.89 -13.00 4.82
CA GLU A 393 -1.76 -13.48 5.91
C GLU A 393 -3.11 -12.75 5.87
N GLU A 394 -4.21 -13.51 5.99
CA GLU A 394 -5.57 -12.97 6.06
C GLU A 394 -6.01 -12.19 4.81
N SER A 395 -5.27 -12.26 3.70
CA SER A 395 -5.62 -11.56 2.45
C SER A 395 -6.68 -12.31 1.65
N GLN A 396 -7.47 -11.57 0.87
CA GLN A 396 -8.39 -12.12 -0.11
C GLN A 396 -7.66 -12.29 -1.44
N LEU A 397 -7.46 -13.53 -1.85
CA LEU A 397 -6.74 -13.94 -3.07
C LEU A 397 -7.63 -14.85 -3.95
N ASP A 398 -8.94 -14.77 -3.77
CA ASP A 398 -9.90 -15.56 -4.54
C ASP A 398 -9.77 -15.26 -6.04
N GLY A 399 -9.75 -16.31 -6.84
CA GLY A 399 -9.58 -16.21 -8.29
C GLY A 399 -8.25 -15.62 -8.77
N VAL A 400 -7.29 -15.34 -7.88
CA VAL A 400 -5.97 -14.79 -8.23
C VAL A 400 -5.24 -15.67 -9.23
N ASN A 401 -4.51 -15.05 -10.16
CA ASN A 401 -3.69 -15.77 -11.12
C ASN A 401 -2.21 -15.79 -10.69
N LEU A 402 -1.77 -16.88 -10.11
CA LEU A 402 -0.42 -17.14 -9.61
C LEU A 402 0.31 -18.22 -10.43
N GLN A 403 -0.10 -18.44 -11.67
CA GLN A 403 0.55 -19.45 -12.51
C GLN A 403 2.05 -19.16 -12.67
N TYR A 404 2.90 -20.16 -12.40
CA TYR A 404 4.36 -20.04 -12.43
C TYR A 404 4.96 -19.00 -11.49
N ALA A 405 4.20 -18.42 -10.57
CA ALA A 405 4.73 -17.52 -9.55
C ALA A 405 5.62 -18.24 -8.55
N ASP A 406 6.61 -17.56 -8.02
CA ASP A 406 7.44 -18.05 -6.92
C ASP A 406 6.90 -17.52 -5.59
N LEU A 407 6.24 -18.38 -4.83
CA LEU A 407 5.68 -18.17 -3.50
C LEU A 407 6.45 -18.97 -2.45
N SER A 408 7.69 -19.36 -2.74
CA SER A 408 8.50 -20.11 -1.79
C SER A 408 8.62 -19.34 -0.48
N GLU A 409 8.41 -20.05 0.65
CA GLU A 409 8.45 -19.46 2.00
C GLU A 409 7.42 -18.33 2.25
N ALA A 410 6.49 -18.07 1.33
CA ALA A 410 5.45 -17.06 1.51
C ALA A 410 4.54 -17.38 2.71
N LYS A 411 4.04 -16.34 3.37
CA LYS A 411 3.12 -16.44 4.50
C LYS A 411 1.69 -16.22 4.01
N LEU A 412 0.90 -17.27 4.00
CA LEU A 412 -0.46 -17.33 3.46
C LEU A 412 -1.46 -17.87 4.51
N GLN A 413 -1.12 -17.76 5.81
CA GLN A 413 -1.99 -18.25 6.87
C GLN A 413 -3.31 -17.49 6.85
N ASN A 414 -4.42 -18.23 6.96
CA ASN A 414 -5.78 -17.72 6.94
C ASN A 414 -6.15 -16.95 5.64
N ALA A 415 -5.34 -17.03 4.58
CA ALA A 415 -5.66 -16.37 3.30
C ALA A 415 -6.78 -17.12 2.56
N ASP A 416 -7.59 -16.37 1.80
CA ASP A 416 -8.57 -16.96 0.88
C ASP A 416 -7.98 -17.07 -0.53
N LEU A 417 -7.63 -18.28 -0.94
CA LEU A 417 -7.11 -18.65 -2.27
C LEU A 417 -8.14 -19.48 -3.05
N SER A 418 -9.42 -19.37 -2.69
CA SER A 418 -10.47 -20.11 -3.39
C SER A 418 -10.46 -19.79 -4.89
N GLU A 419 -10.62 -20.83 -5.71
CA GLU A 419 -10.59 -20.73 -7.17
C GLU A 419 -9.28 -20.15 -7.78
N ALA A 420 -8.23 -19.97 -6.97
CA ALA A 420 -6.94 -19.44 -7.41
C ALA A 420 -6.28 -20.33 -8.49
N LYS A 421 -5.62 -19.69 -9.45
CA LYS A 421 -4.86 -20.36 -10.53
C LYS A 421 -3.39 -20.46 -10.13
N LEU A 422 -2.99 -21.63 -9.59
CA LEU A 422 -1.68 -21.90 -9.02
C LEU A 422 -0.88 -22.96 -9.85
N GLN A 423 -1.26 -23.18 -11.12
CA GLN A 423 -0.59 -24.19 -11.94
C GLN A 423 0.91 -23.89 -12.05
N LYS A 424 1.72 -24.89 -11.68
CA LYS A 424 3.19 -24.79 -11.68
C LYS A 424 3.76 -23.66 -10.82
N ALA A 425 3.00 -23.14 -9.85
CA ALA A 425 3.52 -22.22 -8.84
C ALA A 425 4.50 -22.94 -7.92
N TYR A 426 5.48 -22.19 -7.41
CA TYR A 426 6.44 -22.65 -6.42
C TYR A 426 5.96 -22.23 -5.03
N LEU A 427 5.55 -23.18 -4.21
CA LEU A 427 5.01 -23.02 -2.86
C LEU A 427 5.84 -23.81 -1.83
N SER A 428 7.08 -24.13 -2.18
CA SER A 428 7.95 -24.88 -1.26
C SER A 428 8.14 -24.09 0.04
N MET A 429 7.94 -24.78 1.17
CA MET A 429 8.04 -24.21 2.52
C MET A 429 7.03 -23.07 2.81
N ALA A 430 6.06 -22.81 1.94
CA ALA A 430 5.01 -21.82 2.17
C ALA A 430 4.15 -22.17 3.38
N LYS A 431 3.69 -21.15 4.10
CA LYS A 431 2.85 -21.28 5.30
C LYS A 431 1.39 -21.04 4.91
N LEU A 432 0.64 -22.11 4.76
CA LEU A 432 -0.76 -22.13 4.29
C LEU A 432 -1.73 -22.64 5.38
N GLN A 433 -1.35 -22.56 6.66
CA GLN A 433 -2.21 -23.04 7.74
C GLN A 433 -3.54 -22.27 7.75
N ASN A 434 -4.64 -23.02 7.84
CA ASN A 434 -6.00 -22.53 7.80
C ASN A 434 -6.37 -21.76 6.51
N ALA A 435 -5.57 -21.80 5.45
CA ALA A 435 -5.90 -21.14 4.18
C ALA A 435 -7.07 -21.85 3.48
N ASN A 436 -7.90 -21.08 2.79
CA ASN A 436 -8.94 -21.59 1.91
C ASN A 436 -8.38 -21.74 0.49
N LEU A 437 -8.18 -22.97 0.04
CA LEU A 437 -7.73 -23.34 -1.32
C LEU A 437 -8.83 -24.13 -2.06
N SER A 438 -10.09 -24.00 -1.60
CA SER A 438 -11.19 -24.72 -2.22
C SER A 438 -11.31 -24.40 -3.71
N LYS A 439 -11.45 -25.46 -4.53
CA LYS A 439 -11.49 -25.37 -6.00
C LYS A 439 -10.25 -24.75 -6.65
N ALA A 440 -9.18 -24.47 -5.92
CA ALA A 440 -7.94 -23.93 -6.49
C ALA A 440 -7.31 -24.91 -7.48
N ASN A 441 -6.67 -24.39 -8.53
CA ASN A 441 -5.95 -25.20 -9.50
C ASN A 441 -4.45 -25.22 -9.21
N LEU A 442 -3.99 -26.26 -8.55
CA LEU A 442 -2.61 -26.52 -8.14
C LEU A 442 -1.90 -27.53 -9.05
N GLN A 443 -2.41 -27.76 -10.26
CA GLN A 443 -1.83 -28.75 -11.18
C GLN A 443 -0.34 -28.51 -11.41
N LYS A 444 0.48 -29.53 -11.13
CA LYS A 444 1.96 -29.46 -11.23
C LYS A 444 2.60 -28.39 -10.33
N ALA A 445 1.93 -27.91 -9.29
CA ALA A 445 2.51 -27.01 -8.31
C ALA A 445 3.56 -27.71 -7.44
N TYR A 446 4.52 -26.95 -6.92
CA TYR A 446 5.59 -27.41 -6.04
C TYR A 446 5.29 -27.02 -4.60
N LEU A 447 4.82 -27.94 -3.78
CA LEU A 447 4.38 -27.77 -2.40
C LEU A 447 5.28 -28.51 -1.40
N SER A 448 6.51 -28.86 -1.79
CA SER A 448 7.41 -29.60 -0.92
C SER A 448 7.63 -28.85 0.38
N MET A 449 7.49 -29.54 1.52
CA MET A 449 7.62 -28.98 2.87
C MET A 449 6.62 -27.85 3.19
N ALA A 450 5.58 -27.64 2.39
CA ALA A 450 4.54 -26.65 2.67
C ALA A 450 3.74 -27.01 3.94
N LYS A 451 3.31 -26.00 4.70
CA LYS A 451 2.51 -26.15 5.91
C LYS A 451 1.04 -25.90 5.59
N LEU A 452 0.26 -26.96 5.44
CA LEU A 452 -1.14 -26.95 5.02
C LEU A 452 -2.09 -27.41 6.13
N GLN A 453 -1.67 -27.36 7.40
CA GLN A 453 -2.50 -27.82 8.51
C GLN A 453 -3.83 -27.03 8.55
N ASN A 454 -4.92 -27.79 8.69
CA ASN A 454 -6.30 -27.28 8.69
C ASN A 454 -6.70 -26.50 7.41
N ALA A 455 -5.92 -26.55 6.33
CA ALA A 455 -6.28 -25.88 5.08
C ALA A 455 -7.49 -26.55 4.41
N ASP A 456 -8.32 -25.75 3.76
CA ASP A 456 -9.41 -26.26 2.92
C ASP A 456 -8.94 -26.40 1.46
N LEU A 457 -8.71 -27.63 1.02
CA LEU A 457 -8.35 -28.02 -0.35
C LEU A 457 -9.53 -28.74 -1.05
N SER A 458 -10.75 -28.58 -0.54
CA SER A 458 -11.90 -29.25 -1.11
C SER A 458 -12.07 -28.93 -2.59
N ARG A 459 -12.23 -29.98 -3.40
CA ARG A 459 -12.36 -29.90 -4.86
C ARG A 459 -11.16 -29.24 -5.57
N ALA A 460 -10.04 -29.06 -4.91
CA ALA A 460 -8.82 -28.53 -5.52
C ALA A 460 -8.23 -29.52 -6.54
N ASN A 461 -7.61 -28.98 -7.60
CA ASN A 461 -6.89 -29.79 -8.58
C ASN A 461 -5.39 -29.84 -8.26
N LEU A 462 -4.94 -30.93 -7.64
CA LEU A 462 -3.55 -31.20 -7.26
C LEU A 462 -2.88 -32.22 -8.21
N GLN A 463 -3.43 -32.42 -9.40
CA GLN A 463 -2.89 -33.39 -10.36
C GLN A 463 -1.41 -33.14 -10.67
N ASN A 464 -0.57 -34.16 -10.50
CA ASN A 464 0.89 -34.10 -10.65
C ASN A 464 1.58 -33.07 -9.71
N ALA A 465 0.94 -32.61 -8.64
CA ALA A 465 1.57 -31.73 -7.66
C ALA A 465 2.67 -32.45 -6.87
N LYS A 466 3.68 -31.70 -6.42
CA LYS A 466 4.79 -32.17 -5.59
C LYS A 466 4.57 -31.77 -4.14
N LEU A 467 4.18 -32.73 -3.30
CA LEU A 467 3.83 -32.57 -1.90
C LEU A 467 4.81 -33.26 -0.94
N LEU A 468 6.03 -33.53 -1.42
CA LEU A 468 7.07 -34.19 -0.65
C LEU A 468 7.28 -33.50 0.72
N PHE A 469 7.14 -34.24 1.84
CA PHE A 469 7.20 -33.72 3.21
C PHE A 469 6.17 -32.64 3.55
N ALA A 470 5.13 -32.42 2.78
CA ALA A 470 4.10 -31.45 3.10
C ALA A 470 3.31 -31.86 4.34
N ASN A 471 2.93 -30.88 5.17
CA ASN A 471 2.08 -31.13 6.33
C ASN A 471 0.62 -30.78 6.03
N LEU A 472 -0.20 -31.82 5.81
CA LEU A 472 -1.63 -31.77 5.49
C LEU A 472 -2.51 -32.19 6.68
N GLN A 473 -1.96 -32.19 7.91
CA GLN A 473 -2.69 -32.60 9.10
C GLN A 473 -4.01 -31.81 9.23
N ASN A 474 -5.11 -32.54 9.43
CA ASN A 474 -6.47 -32.02 9.50
C ASN A 474 -6.94 -31.25 8.24
N ALA A 475 -6.22 -31.30 7.12
CA ALA A 475 -6.64 -30.63 5.89
C ALA A 475 -7.91 -31.27 5.29
N ASN A 476 -8.74 -30.44 4.67
CA ASN A 476 -9.91 -30.92 3.94
C ASN A 476 -9.56 -31.12 2.46
N LEU A 477 -9.41 -32.37 2.04
CA LEU A 477 -9.13 -32.79 0.66
C LEU A 477 -10.37 -33.39 -0.03
N SER A 478 -11.57 -33.17 0.52
CA SER A 478 -12.79 -33.78 0.00
C SER A 478 -13.02 -33.39 -1.48
N GLY A 479 -13.15 -34.41 -2.34
CA GLY A 479 -13.31 -34.21 -3.78
C GLY A 479 -12.08 -33.66 -4.50
N ALA A 480 -10.92 -33.56 -3.85
CA ALA A 480 -9.68 -33.09 -4.48
C ALA A 480 -9.16 -34.07 -5.51
N ASN A 481 -8.55 -33.58 -6.59
CA ASN A 481 -7.88 -34.40 -7.58
C ASN A 481 -6.37 -34.45 -7.31
N LEU A 482 -5.91 -35.55 -6.72
CA LEU A 482 -4.51 -35.85 -6.39
C LEU A 482 -3.87 -36.84 -7.37
N GLN A 483 -4.46 -37.04 -8.55
CA GLN A 483 -3.95 -38.01 -9.54
C GLN A 483 -2.47 -37.73 -9.87
N ASN A 484 -1.63 -38.80 -9.78
CA ASN A 484 -0.18 -38.73 -9.96
C ASN A 484 0.53 -37.71 -9.01
N ALA A 485 -0.07 -37.31 -7.91
CA ALA A 485 0.59 -36.44 -6.93
C ALA A 485 1.70 -37.21 -6.19
N ASP A 486 2.77 -36.49 -5.86
CA ASP A 486 3.88 -37.03 -5.06
C ASP A 486 3.70 -36.58 -3.60
N LEU A 487 3.17 -37.47 -2.78
CA LEU A 487 2.90 -37.26 -1.36
C LEU A 487 3.95 -37.97 -0.47
N LEU A 488 5.10 -38.40 -1.04
CA LEU A 488 6.12 -39.12 -0.30
C LEU A 488 6.47 -38.39 1.00
N ARG A 489 6.34 -39.07 2.13
CA ARG A 489 6.56 -38.54 3.49
C ARG A 489 5.69 -37.30 3.86
N ALA A 490 4.55 -37.15 3.23
CA ALA A 490 3.58 -36.13 3.65
C ALA A 490 2.85 -36.57 4.93
N ASN A 491 2.50 -35.59 5.80
CA ASN A 491 1.64 -35.84 6.95
C ASN A 491 0.19 -35.64 6.56
N LEU A 492 -0.59 -36.70 6.50
CA LEU A 492 -2.02 -36.73 6.20
C LEU A 492 -2.89 -37.05 7.42
N GLN A 493 -2.35 -36.99 8.65
CA GLN A 493 -3.13 -37.30 9.86
C GLN A 493 -4.43 -36.50 9.90
N ASN A 494 -5.54 -37.19 10.11
CA ASN A 494 -6.89 -36.60 10.18
C ASN A 494 -7.31 -35.78 8.93
N ALA A 495 -6.60 -35.91 7.80
CA ALA A 495 -7.03 -35.26 6.56
C ALA A 495 -8.32 -35.94 6.04
N LYS A 496 -9.27 -35.11 5.58
CA LYS A 496 -10.53 -35.59 5.00
C LYS A 496 -10.33 -35.90 3.52
N LEU A 497 -10.48 -37.17 3.11
CA LEU A 497 -10.28 -37.65 1.74
C LEU A 497 -11.59 -38.03 1.03
N LEU A 498 -12.74 -37.65 1.56
CA LEU A 498 -14.04 -38.02 1.02
C LEU A 498 -14.15 -37.67 -0.47
N PHE A 499 -14.37 -38.69 -1.32
CA PHE A 499 -14.42 -38.53 -2.78
C PHE A 499 -13.16 -37.97 -3.45
N ALA A 500 -12.02 -38.01 -2.79
CA ALA A 500 -10.75 -37.61 -3.40
C ALA A 500 -10.31 -38.61 -4.50
N ASN A 501 -9.55 -38.14 -5.50
CA ASN A 501 -8.93 -38.97 -6.51
C ASN A 501 -7.42 -39.08 -6.25
N LEU A 502 -6.97 -40.23 -5.77
CA LEU A 502 -5.56 -40.56 -5.46
C LEU A 502 -4.92 -41.46 -6.54
N GLN A 503 -5.54 -41.64 -7.70
CA GLN A 503 -5.03 -42.50 -8.75
C GLN A 503 -3.54 -42.26 -9.04
N ASN A 504 -2.71 -43.33 -8.98
CA ASN A 504 -1.27 -43.26 -9.17
C ASN A 504 -0.53 -42.30 -8.22
N ALA A 505 -1.12 -41.86 -7.12
CA ALA A 505 -0.44 -41.02 -6.13
C ALA A 505 0.63 -41.80 -5.38
N ASP A 506 1.72 -41.13 -5.02
CA ASP A 506 2.80 -41.72 -4.22
C ASP A 506 2.57 -41.42 -2.73
N LEU A 507 2.00 -42.39 -2.00
CA LEU A 507 1.66 -42.29 -0.58
C LEU A 507 2.70 -43.00 0.32
N ARG A 508 3.86 -43.37 -0.21
CA ARG A 508 4.86 -44.13 0.55
C ARG A 508 5.39 -43.29 1.72
N ILE A 509 5.47 -43.95 2.88
CA ILE A 509 5.97 -43.35 4.12
C ILE A 509 5.15 -42.12 4.53
N CYS A 510 3.87 -42.06 4.15
CA CYS A 510 2.96 -41.01 4.63
C CYS A 510 2.52 -41.30 6.06
N ASP A 511 2.32 -40.23 6.85
CA ASP A 511 1.60 -40.34 8.11
C ASP A 511 0.09 -40.39 7.82
N LEU A 512 -0.42 -41.59 7.49
CA LEU A 512 -1.85 -41.87 7.35
C LEU A 512 -2.44 -42.29 8.69
N PHE A 513 -3.72 -42.06 8.88
CA PHE A 513 -4.45 -42.45 10.09
C PHE A 513 -4.87 -43.93 10.02
N GLY A 514 -4.94 -44.54 8.83
CA GLY A 514 -5.32 -45.93 8.62
C GLY A 514 -6.24 -46.15 7.42
N TRP A 515 -6.85 -47.38 7.38
CA TRP A 515 -7.76 -47.77 6.30
C TRP A 515 -9.04 -46.92 6.27
N GLU A 516 -9.63 -46.59 7.42
CA GLU A 516 -10.84 -45.79 7.53
C GLU A 516 -10.73 -44.46 6.75
N GLN A 517 -9.54 -43.87 6.70
CA GLN A 517 -9.27 -42.65 5.94
C GLN A 517 -9.25 -42.92 4.43
N LEU A 518 -8.70 -44.04 3.99
CA LEU A 518 -8.64 -44.42 2.58
C LEU A 518 -9.98 -44.94 2.04
N GLU A 519 -10.79 -45.59 2.86
CA GLU A 519 -12.12 -46.07 2.50
C GLU A 519 -13.05 -44.93 2.04
N GLN A 520 -12.82 -43.72 2.50
CA GLN A 520 -13.58 -42.53 2.09
C GLN A 520 -13.32 -42.10 0.63
N VAL A 521 -12.29 -42.66 -0.01
CA VAL A 521 -11.94 -42.36 -1.40
C VAL A 521 -12.93 -43.07 -2.35
N ASN A 522 -13.23 -42.44 -3.49
CA ASN A 522 -14.11 -43.03 -4.50
C ASN A 522 -13.64 -44.39 -4.97
N ASP A 523 -14.56 -45.26 -5.37
CA ASP A 523 -14.27 -46.54 -6.03
C ASP A 523 -13.24 -46.36 -7.13
N GLY A 524 -12.10 -47.07 -7.02
CA GLY A 524 -10.97 -46.95 -7.95
C GLY A 524 -10.18 -45.64 -7.83
N GLY A 525 -10.56 -44.74 -6.92
CA GLY A 525 -9.91 -43.43 -6.75
C GLY A 525 -8.46 -43.49 -6.25
N PHE A 526 -7.98 -44.63 -5.78
CA PHE A 526 -6.58 -44.87 -5.42
C PHE A 526 -5.90 -45.97 -6.24
N THR A 527 -6.51 -46.44 -7.34
CA THR A 527 -5.90 -47.41 -8.24
C THR A 527 -4.51 -46.96 -8.71
N GLY A 528 -3.52 -47.83 -8.60
CA GLY A 528 -2.13 -47.52 -8.94
C GLY A 528 -1.41 -46.57 -7.97
N SER A 529 -2.05 -46.14 -6.88
CA SER A 529 -1.34 -45.42 -5.81
C SER A 529 -0.32 -46.33 -5.13
N LYS A 530 0.70 -45.73 -4.51
CA LYS A 530 1.87 -46.44 -4.00
C LYS A 530 1.94 -46.29 -2.49
N ILE A 531 2.04 -47.45 -1.79
CA ILE A 531 2.27 -47.51 -0.35
C ILE A 531 3.49 -48.40 -0.07
N THR A 532 4.03 -48.34 1.15
CA THR A 532 5.05 -49.31 1.59
C THR A 532 4.39 -50.54 2.23
N GLU A 533 5.12 -51.65 2.25
CA GLU A 533 4.71 -52.83 3.01
C GLU A 533 4.54 -52.52 4.50
N GLU A 534 5.41 -51.66 5.07
CA GLU A 534 5.33 -51.22 6.45
C GLU A 534 4.05 -50.38 6.71
N ASP A 535 3.70 -49.45 5.81
CA ASP A 535 2.44 -48.71 5.91
C ASP A 535 1.22 -49.63 5.78
N PHE A 536 1.29 -50.64 4.88
CA PHE A 536 0.22 -51.64 4.77
C PHE A 536 0.06 -52.41 6.06
N LYS A 537 1.16 -53.00 6.57
CA LYS A 537 1.18 -53.79 7.78
C LYS A 537 0.65 -53.05 9.00
N ASP A 538 1.20 -51.86 9.25
CA ASP A 538 1.03 -51.17 10.51
C ASP A 538 -0.22 -50.27 10.55
N LYS A 539 -0.67 -49.78 9.39
CA LYS A 539 -1.72 -48.75 9.32
C LYS A 539 -2.99 -49.20 8.60
N ILE A 540 -2.87 -50.11 7.62
CA ILE A 540 -3.98 -50.49 6.76
C ILE A 540 -4.52 -51.86 7.12
N TYR A 541 -3.67 -52.86 7.18
CA TYR A 541 -4.05 -54.25 7.42
C TYR A 541 -4.88 -54.45 8.70
N PRO A 542 -4.55 -53.83 9.87
CA PRO A 542 -5.31 -54.05 11.10
C PRO A 542 -6.79 -53.60 10.99
N GLU A 543 -7.07 -52.64 10.16
CA GLU A 543 -8.44 -52.10 9.96
C GLU A 543 -9.14 -52.73 8.75
N TRP A 544 -8.38 -53.11 7.69
CA TRP A 544 -8.93 -53.69 6.48
C TRP A 544 -9.26 -55.19 6.63
N LYS A 545 -8.48 -55.92 7.44
CA LYS A 545 -8.72 -57.33 7.67
C LYS A 545 -10.09 -57.61 8.29
N ALA A 546 -10.67 -58.77 8.02
CA ALA A 546 -11.86 -59.23 8.73
C ALA A 546 -11.51 -59.56 10.20
N GLU A 547 -12.47 -59.48 11.12
CA GLU A 547 -12.28 -59.81 12.55
C GLU A 547 -11.72 -61.23 12.76
N THR A 548 -11.99 -62.16 11.84
CA THR A 548 -11.53 -63.53 11.89
C THR A 548 -10.14 -63.76 11.27
N ASP A 549 -9.60 -62.73 10.59
CA ASP A 549 -8.28 -62.87 9.96
C ASP A 549 -7.16 -62.80 11.00
N PRO A 550 -6.07 -63.55 10.84
CA PRO A 550 -4.97 -63.53 11.81
C PRO A 550 -4.25 -62.19 11.86
N GLU A 551 -3.57 -61.89 12.96
CA GLU A 551 -2.66 -60.76 13.05
C GLU A 551 -1.48 -60.94 12.09
N TRP A 552 -0.93 -59.80 11.58
CA TRP A 552 0.13 -59.81 10.57
C TRP A 552 1.35 -60.61 10.98
N GLU A 553 1.72 -60.58 12.24
CA GLU A 553 2.87 -61.29 12.81
C GLU A 553 2.65 -62.82 12.81
N ALA A 554 1.41 -63.26 12.87
CA ALA A 554 1.06 -64.67 12.84
C ALA A 554 1.08 -65.27 11.41
N LEU A 555 1.07 -64.42 10.38
CA LEU A 555 1.11 -64.86 8.99
C LEU A 555 2.51 -65.31 8.57
N THR A 556 2.58 -66.37 7.83
CA THR A 556 3.80 -66.81 7.11
C THR A 556 4.09 -65.82 5.97
N GLU A 557 5.32 -65.80 5.45
CA GLU A 557 5.71 -64.94 4.33
C GLU A 557 4.83 -65.18 3.07
N GLY A 558 4.46 -66.43 2.79
CA GLY A 558 3.56 -66.73 1.68
C GLY A 558 2.13 -66.19 1.89
N GLU A 559 1.63 -66.31 3.12
CA GLU A 559 0.30 -65.75 3.48
C GLU A 559 0.29 -64.24 3.43
N ARG A 560 1.35 -63.56 3.89
CA ARG A 560 1.53 -62.11 3.75
C ARG A 560 1.49 -61.66 2.30
N MET A 561 2.20 -62.36 1.43
CA MET A 561 2.20 -62.07 0.01
C MET A 561 0.79 -62.25 -0.60
N THR A 562 0.09 -63.34 -0.25
CA THR A 562 -1.27 -63.60 -0.72
C THR A 562 -2.24 -62.53 -0.23
N THR A 563 -2.10 -62.07 1.02
CA THR A 563 -2.91 -61.04 1.63
C THR A 563 -2.69 -59.70 0.92
N MET A 564 -1.43 -59.29 0.65
CA MET A 564 -1.12 -58.09 -0.12
C MET A 564 -1.64 -58.16 -1.56
N GLN A 565 -1.58 -59.36 -2.21
CA GLN A 565 -2.17 -59.58 -3.54
C GLN A 565 -3.70 -59.42 -3.54
N LYS A 566 -4.38 -59.94 -2.50
CA LYS A 566 -5.82 -59.75 -2.32
C LYS A 566 -6.17 -58.29 -2.18
N PHE A 567 -5.46 -57.58 -1.30
CA PHE A 567 -5.66 -56.13 -1.11
C PHE A 567 -5.45 -55.35 -2.41
N HIS A 568 -4.37 -55.64 -3.15
CA HIS A 568 -4.12 -55.05 -4.47
C HIS A 568 -5.27 -55.36 -5.45
N GLY A 569 -5.72 -56.58 -5.49
CA GLY A 569 -6.82 -57.01 -6.37
C GLY A 569 -8.12 -56.27 -6.10
N GLU A 570 -8.42 -55.97 -4.83
CA GLU A 570 -9.60 -55.24 -4.40
C GLU A 570 -9.48 -53.74 -4.61
N THR A 571 -8.30 -53.15 -4.39
CA THR A 571 -8.08 -51.69 -4.33
C THR A 571 -7.27 -51.13 -5.50
N GLY A 572 -6.48 -51.98 -6.18
CA GLY A 572 -5.52 -51.55 -7.20
C GLY A 572 -4.30 -50.81 -6.65
N VAL A 573 -4.08 -50.81 -5.33
CA VAL A 573 -2.92 -50.16 -4.68
C VAL A 573 -1.67 -50.98 -4.87
N CYS A 574 -0.56 -50.36 -5.29
CA CYS A 574 0.74 -51.01 -5.48
C CYS A 574 1.55 -50.95 -4.18
N ILE A 575 2.12 -52.07 -3.75
CA ILE A 575 2.91 -52.19 -2.52
C ILE A 575 4.41 -52.26 -2.86
N TYR A 576 5.22 -51.51 -2.14
CA TYR A 576 6.65 -51.35 -2.32
C TYR A 576 7.44 -51.73 -1.07
N ASP A 577 8.63 -52.33 -1.23
CA ASP A 577 9.56 -52.55 -0.14
C ASP A 577 10.24 -51.24 0.34
N LYS A 578 11.02 -51.31 1.42
CA LYS A 578 11.82 -50.19 1.94
C LYS A 578 12.85 -49.68 0.92
N SER A 579 13.30 -50.51 -0.01
CA SER A 579 14.26 -50.17 -1.07
C SER A 579 13.60 -49.58 -2.30
N ARG A 580 12.30 -49.32 -2.26
CA ARG A 580 11.44 -48.78 -3.33
C ARG A 580 11.23 -49.73 -4.51
N ASN A 581 11.50 -51.03 -4.33
CA ASN A 581 11.13 -52.03 -5.32
C ASN A 581 9.65 -52.35 -5.15
N GLN A 582 8.95 -52.46 -6.25
CA GLN A 582 7.55 -52.85 -6.24
C GLN A 582 7.45 -54.34 -5.90
N ILE A 583 6.73 -54.69 -4.84
CA ILE A 583 6.50 -56.04 -4.41
C ILE A 583 5.23 -56.58 -5.09
N ILE A 584 4.16 -55.81 -5.04
CA ILE A 584 2.88 -56.09 -5.67
C ILE A 584 2.60 -55.01 -6.71
N PRO A 585 2.35 -55.38 -7.98
CA PRO A 585 2.23 -54.43 -9.09
C PRO A 585 1.11 -53.40 -8.99
#